data_15d1668d8f75a245829085035d8d7c6e
#
_entry.id   15d1668d8f75a245829085035d8d7c6e
#
_cell.length_a   1.000
_cell.length_b   1.000
_cell.length_c   1.000
_cell.angle_alpha   90.00
_cell.angle_beta   90.00
_cell.angle_gamma   90.00
#
_symmetry.space_group_name_H-M   'P 1'
#
loop_
_entity.id
_entity.type
_entity.pdbx_description
1 polymer ?
#
loop_
_entity_poly.entity_id
_entity_poly.type
_entity_poly.pdbx_seq_one_letter_code
_entity_poly.pdbx_strand_id
1 'polypeptide(L)'
;MKKARALFTPEAARLIATLPPEIKKLVRASIDELLVNPESGSELTGELEGYRSFKAKRYRIVYRPNDAETTVEILLVGHRRDVYDALRSLLTGE
;
A
#
# COMPACT_ATOMS: atom_id res chain seq x y z
N MET A 1 -16.90 -9.31 10.83
CA MET A 1 -16.18 -8.07 10.63
C MET A 1 -16.27 -7.62 9.17
N LYS A 2 -16.52 -6.35 8.95
CA LYS A 2 -16.71 -5.85 7.60
C LYS A 2 -15.38 -5.61 6.91
N LYS A 3 -15.24 -6.16 5.70
CA LYS A 3 -14.05 -6.00 4.89
C LYS A 3 -14.04 -4.58 4.28
N ALA A 4 -12.91 -3.91 4.36
CA ALA A 4 -12.75 -2.60 3.73
C ALA A 4 -12.69 -2.75 2.21
N ARG A 5 -12.98 -1.65 1.50
CA ARG A 5 -12.91 -1.61 0.05
C ARG A 5 -11.59 -0.98 -0.38
N ALA A 6 -10.91 -1.58 -1.34
CA ALA A 6 -9.64 -1.06 -1.83
C ALA A 6 -9.87 0.03 -2.88
N LEU A 7 -9.12 1.12 -2.74
CA LEU A 7 -9.01 2.17 -3.74
C LEU A 7 -7.55 2.23 -4.17
N PHE A 8 -7.31 2.32 -5.47
CA PHE A 8 -5.95 2.33 -6.00
C PHE A 8 -5.66 3.65 -6.66
N THR A 9 -4.50 4.24 -6.30
CA THR A 9 -4.02 5.39 -7.08
C THR A 9 -3.61 4.89 -8.47
N PRO A 10 -3.60 5.77 -9.48
CA PRO A 10 -3.09 5.39 -10.80
C PRO A 10 -1.67 4.82 -10.72
N GLU A 11 -0.85 5.36 -9.85
CA GLU A 11 0.51 4.92 -9.63
C GLU A 11 0.55 3.48 -9.13
N ALA A 12 -0.26 3.17 -8.11
CA ALA A 12 -0.32 1.82 -7.55
C ALA A 12 -0.82 0.82 -8.60
N ALA A 13 -1.86 1.17 -9.33
CA ALA A 13 -2.41 0.30 -10.38
C ALA A 13 -1.36 -0.02 -11.43
N ARG A 14 -0.61 0.99 -11.87
CA ARG A 14 0.45 0.81 -12.86
C ARG A 14 1.58 -0.07 -12.34
N LEU A 15 2.00 0.15 -11.11
CA LEU A 15 3.08 -0.63 -10.50
C LEU A 15 2.68 -2.09 -10.36
N ILE A 16 1.46 -2.35 -9.90
CA ILE A 16 0.97 -3.72 -9.74
C ILE A 16 0.90 -4.43 -11.09
N ALA A 17 0.44 -3.73 -12.12
CA ALA A 17 0.32 -4.31 -13.46
C ALA A 17 1.66 -4.79 -14.03
N THR A 18 2.77 -4.16 -13.62
CA THR A 18 4.09 -4.49 -14.13
C THR A 18 4.85 -5.51 -13.28
N LEU A 19 4.29 -5.93 -12.16
CA LEU A 19 4.95 -6.91 -11.29
C LEU A 19 5.03 -8.28 -11.97
N PRO A 20 6.11 -9.04 -11.69
CA PRO A 20 6.14 -10.45 -12.12
C PRO A 20 4.94 -11.21 -11.57
N PRO A 21 4.45 -12.22 -12.27
CA PRO A 21 3.22 -12.94 -11.86
C PRO A 21 3.24 -13.45 -10.42
N GLU A 22 4.36 -13.99 -9.96
CA GLU A 22 4.47 -14.52 -8.60
C GLU A 22 4.36 -13.41 -7.55
N ILE A 23 4.99 -12.27 -7.82
CA ILE A 23 4.95 -11.13 -6.92
C ILE A 23 3.56 -10.50 -6.94
N LYS A 24 2.95 -10.41 -8.12
CA LYS A 24 1.59 -9.89 -8.25
C LYS A 24 0.62 -10.70 -7.40
N LYS A 25 0.75 -12.03 -7.42
CA LYS A 25 -0.09 -12.92 -6.64
C LYS A 25 0.10 -12.69 -5.14
N LEU A 26 1.37 -12.55 -4.72
CA LEU A 26 1.69 -12.26 -3.32
C LEU A 26 1.12 -10.91 -2.89
N VAL A 27 1.26 -9.89 -3.70
CA VAL A 27 0.75 -8.56 -3.40
C VAL A 27 -0.77 -8.57 -3.28
N ARG A 28 -1.46 -9.27 -4.19
CA ARG A 28 -2.92 -9.39 -4.12
C ARG A 28 -3.38 -10.06 -2.84
N ALA A 29 -2.72 -11.16 -2.45
CA ALA A 29 -3.03 -11.84 -1.21
C ALA A 29 -2.80 -10.94 0.00
N SER A 30 -1.73 -10.16 -0.03
CA SER A 30 -1.42 -9.22 1.04
C SER A 30 -2.45 -8.09 1.14
N ILE A 31 -2.91 -7.60 0.00
CA ILE A 31 -3.97 -6.59 -0.02
C ILE A 31 -5.26 -7.16 0.57
N ASP A 32 -5.59 -8.39 0.26
CA ASP A 32 -6.77 -9.03 0.85
C ASP A 32 -6.68 -9.08 2.37
N GLU A 33 -5.50 -9.36 2.92
CA GLU A 33 -5.28 -9.31 4.36
C GLU A 33 -5.49 -7.91 4.92
N LEU A 34 -4.96 -6.89 4.23
CA LEU A 34 -5.12 -5.50 4.65
C LEU A 34 -6.58 -5.09 4.70
N LEU A 35 -7.39 -5.57 3.78
CA LEU A 35 -8.79 -5.18 3.71
C LEU A 35 -9.58 -5.75 4.87
N VAL A 36 -9.17 -6.90 5.39
CA VAL A 36 -9.78 -7.50 6.57
C VAL A 36 -9.30 -6.80 7.85
N ASN A 37 -8.02 -6.44 7.90
CA ASN A 37 -7.43 -5.78 9.05
C ASN A 37 -6.54 -4.61 8.61
N PRO A 38 -7.12 -3.43 8.38
CA PRO A 38 -6.36 -2.28 7.87
C PRO A 38 -5.22 -1.81 8.78
N GLU A 39 -5.22 -2.23 10.04
CA GLU A 39 -4.17 -1.84 10.98
C GLU A 39 -3.03 -2.83 11.07
N SER A 40 -3.03 -3.86 10.24
CA SER A 40 -1.99 -4.90 10.28
C SER A 40 -0.62 -4.42 9.82
N GLY A 41 -0.55 -3.38 8.99
CA GLY A 41 0.73 -2.80 8.60
C GLY A 41 1.29 -1.87 9.66
N SER A 42 2.58 -1.54 9.52
CA SER A 42 3.26 -0.64 10.45
C SER A 42 2.98 0.82 10.12
N GLU A 43 2.75 1.63 11.12
CA GLU A 43 2.60 3.07 10.93
C GLU A 43 3.94 3.69 10.52
N LEU A 44 3.88 4.62 9.59
CA LEU A 44 5.04 5.42 9.22
C LEU A 44 5.06 6.68 10.07
N THR A 45 6.25 7.23 10.25
CA THR A 45 6.47 8.37 11.13
C THR A 45 7.06 9.56 10.37
N GLY A 46 7.20 10.69 11.09
CA GLY A 46 7.77 11.90 10.52
C GLY A 46 6.88 12.47 9.41
N GLU A 47 7.49 12.80 8.30
CA GLU A 47 6.78 13.39 7.16
C GLU A 47 5.83 12.41 6.47
N LEU A 48 5.92 11.12 6.82
CA LEU A 48 5.07 10.08 6.25
C LEU A 48 3.96 9.66 7.22
N GLU A 49 3.73 10.43 8.27
CA GLU A 49 2.69 10.16 9.26
C GLU A 49 1.32 10.08 8.59
N GLY A 50 0.51 9.14 9.02
CA GLY A 50 -0.83 8.92 8.46
C GLY A 50 -0.87 7.78 7.46
N TYR A 51 0.29 7.33 7.01
CA TYR A 51 0.40 6.21 6.08
C TYR A 51 0.89 4.98 6.80
N ARG A 52 0.63 3.82 6.21
CA ARG A 52 1.07 2.54 6.75
C ARG A 52 1.79 1.74 5.67
N SER A 53 2.63 0.81 6.09
CA SER A 53 3.38 -0.05 5.20
C SER A 53 3.18 -1.50 5.59
N PHE A 54 2.74 -2.32 4.64
CA PHE A 54 2.57 -3.75 4.84
C PHE A 54 3.69 -4.50 4.14
N LYS A 55 4.31 -5.42 4.86
CA LYS A 55 5.44 -6.19 4.36
C LYS A 55 4.96 -7.40 3.56
N ALA A 56 5.36 -7.46 2.29
CA ALA A 56 5.11 -8.61 1.42
C ALA A 56 6.46 -9.08 0.88
N LYS A 57 7.18 -9.84 1.70
CA LYS A 57 8.56 -10.26 1.46
C LYS A 57 9.46 -9.04 1.26
N ARG A 58 10.10 -8.90 0.10
CA ARG A 58 10.97 -7.75 -0.19
C ARG A 58 10.21 -6.53 -0.69
N TYR A 59 8.90 -6.67 -0.87
CA TYR A 59 8.06 -5.59 -1.32
C TYR A 59 7.33 -4.97 -0.15
N ARG A 60 6.88 -3.74 -0.36
CA ARG A 60 6.07 -3.02 0.62
C ARG A 60 4.86 -2.45 -0.08
N ILE A 61 3.72 -2.53 0.60
CA ILE A 61 2.49 -1.92 0.13
C ILE A 61 2.24 -0.72 1.03
N VAL A 62 2.32 0.47 0.46
CA VAL A 62 2.05 1.70 1.22
C VAL A 62 0.60 2.06 1.02
N TYR A 63 -0.11 2.24 2.13
CA TYR A 63 -1.55 2.45 2.10
C TYR A 63 -1.98 3.40 3.21
N ARG A 64 -3.19 3.88 3.08
CA ARG A 64 -3.82 4.73 4.09
C ARG A 64 -5.25 4.26 4.33
N PRO A 65 -5.56 3.77 5.55
CA PRO A 65 -6.94 3.40 5.88
C PRO A 65 -7.79 4.65 6.10
N ASN A 66 -9.06 4.54 5.76
CA ASN A 66 -10.06 5.55 6.05
C ASN A 66 -11.23 4.85 6.72
N ASP A 67 -11.28 4.94 8.05
CA ASP A 67 -12.29 4.23 8.83
C ASP A 67 -13.69 4.76 8.58
N ALA A 68 -13.82 6.07 8.37
CA ALA A 68 -15.12 6.69 8.12
C ALA A 68 -15.77 6.15 6.85
N GLU A 69 -14.97 5.89 5.82
CA GLU A 69 -15.46 5.37 4.54
C GLU A 69 -15.36 3.86 4.42
N THR A 70 -14.72 3.21 5.38
CA THR A 70 -14.41 1.78 5.34
C THR A 70 -13.65 1.43 4.06
N THR A 71 -12.63 2.23 3.75
CA THR A 71 -11.78 2.04 2.58
C THR A 71 -10.32 1.98 2.97
N VAL A 72 -9.52 1.41 2.08
CA VAL A 72 -8.06 1.43 2.19
C VAL A 72 -7.54 1.93 0.85
N GLU A 73 -6.87 3.07 0.88
CA GLU A 73 -6.24 3.61 -0.32
C GLU A 73 -4.84 3.02 -0.47
N ILE A 74 -4.61 2.30 -1.56
CA ILE A 74 -3.30 1.74 -1.89
C ILE A 74 -2.57 2.78 -2.73
N LEU A 75 -1.50 3.37 -2.16
CA LEU A 75 -0.78 4.44 -2.82
C LEU A 75 0.35 3.96 -3.70
N LEU A 76 1.14 3.03 -3.18
CA LEU A 76 2.32 2.53 -3.88
C LEU A 76 2.56 1.07 -3.52
N VAL A 77 3.17 0.36 -4.45
CA VAL A 77 3.73 -0.97 -4.20
C VAL A 77 5.14 -0.95 -4.80
N GLY A 78 6.13 -1.31 -4.03
CA GLY A 78 7.49 -1.29 -4.53
C GLY A 78 8.44 -2.05 -3.63
N HIS A 79 9.67 -2.17 -4.12
CA HIS A 79 10.73 -2.83 -3.36
C HIS A 79 11.03 -2.04 -2.09
N ARG A 80 11.32 -2.73 -1.01
CA ARG A 80 11.56 -2.12 0.31
C ARG A 80 12.62 -1.00 0.29
N ARG A 81 13.55 -1.04 -0.65
CA ARG A 81 14.61 -0.03 -0.74
C ARG A 81 14.16 1.27 -1.40
N ASP A 82 13.14 1.19 -2.23
CA ASP A 82 12.76 2.31 -3.09
C ASP A 82 11.42 2.93 -2.76
N VAL A 83 10.55 2.18 -2.09
CA VAL A 83 9.15 2.58 -1.93
C VAL A 83 8.98 3.88 -1.14
N TYR A 84 9.83 4.14 -0.16
CA TYR A 84 9.67 5.34 0.67
C TYR A 84 10.12 6.61 -0.06
N ASP A 85 11.16 6.50 -0.89
CA ASP A 85 11.56 7.61 -1.73
C ASP A 85 10.49 7.92 -2.77
N ALA A 86 9.89 6.86 -3.33
CA ALA A 86 8.79 7.02 -4.28
C ALA A 86 7.59 7.68 -3.61
N LEU A 87 7.30 7.31 -2.36
CA LEU A 87 6.21 7.93 -1.62
C LEU A 87 6.47 9.41 -1.38
N ARG A 88 7.68 9.78 -0.98
CA ARG A 88 8.03 11.19 -0.80
C ARG A 88 7.85 11.98 -2.09
N SER A 89 8.32 11.44 -3.20
CA SER A 89 8.15 12.09 -4.50
C SER A 89 6.68 12.25 -4.88
N LEU A 90 5.88 11.23 -4.62
CA LEU A 90 4.44 11.28 -4.89
C LEU A 90 3.77 12.39 -4.08
N LEU A 91 4.12 12.51 -2.79
CA LEU A 91 3.50 13.48 -1.90
C LEU A 91 3.94 14.91 -2.18
N THR A 92 5.15 15.10 -2.68
CA THR A 92 5.67 16.43 -3.01
C THR A 92 5.35 16.86 -4.44
N GLY A 93 4.85 15.95 -5.26
CA GLY A 93 4.55 16.25 -6.65
C GLY A 93 5.76 16.24 -7.57
N GLU A 94 6.88 15.72 -7.11
CA GLU A 94 8.11 15.67 -7.91
C GLU A 94 8.27 14.36 -8.67
#